data_9a5c4d088fbe128953276b7d9b029c04
#
_entry.id   9a5c4d088fbe128953276b7d9b029c04
#
_cell.length_a   1.000
_cell.length_b   1.000
_cell.length_c   1.000
_cell.angle_alpha   90.00
_cell.angle_beta   90.00
_cell.angle_gamma   90.00
#
_symmetry.space_group_name_H-M   'P 1'
#
loop_
_entity.id
_entity.type
_entity.pdbx_description
1 polymer ?
#
loop_
_entity_poly.entity_id
_entity_poly.type
_entity_poly.pdbx_seq_one_letter_code
_entity_poly.pdbx_strand_id
1 'polypeptide(L)'
;MPDKVTIAALQQMKRDGQKIAGVVAWDTPIAKIADLAGVDLASVGDSVGVNLWGHDDPLQVTMDEMLIVCKAVRRGTTRALVSCDLPYGPVQHSPKAAIAAAGRLMKDGGADMIKVDAAADFPDAVRALVEAGVPVFAQFGLTPQTAAKHGIPYSSQNSPNAQATAEAAEKLVEEARMLEQAGACMLDFTNSGPVAGAAVVKAVKIPVIGGFGGGPWLDGRVRLAHTAIGYADKWLDSKTDTYVNTAKAALGAFTALIADVRAGKQIKG
;
A
#
# COMPACT_ATOMS: atom_id res chain seq x y z
N MET A 1 -16.49 -20.34 5.82
CA MET A 1 -15.73 -19.23 5.21
C MET A 1 -14.32 -19.34 5.73
N PRO A 2 -13.29 -19.08 4.95
CA PRO A 2 -11.92 -19.09 5.49
C PRO A 2 -11.80 -18.04 6.61
N ASP A 3 -10.98 -18.33 7.61
CA ASP A 3 -10.79 -17.45 8.76
C ASP A 3 -10.23 -16.07 8.37
N LYS A 4 -10.66 -15.03 9.09
CA LYS A 4 -10.16 -13.67 8.89
C LYS A 4 -8.64 -13.63 9.17
N VAL A 5 -7.87 -13.00 8.28
CA VAL A 5 -6.45 -12.77 8.47
C VAL A 5 -6.23 -11.79 9.61
N THR A 6 -5.36 -12.14 10.54
CA THR A 6 -4.99 -11.32 11.69
C THR A 6 -3.51 -10.93 11.63
N ILE A 7 -3.10 -9.93 12.42
CA ILE A 7 -1.69 -9.56 12.58
C ILE A 7 -0.86 -10.77 13.05
N ALA A 8 -1.39 -11.55 13.99
CA ALA A 8 -0.72 -12.77 14.47
C ALA A 8 -0.53 -13.80 13.34
N ALA A 9 -1.51 -13.94 12.43
CA ALA A 9 -1.39 -14.80 11.26
C ALA A 9 -0.29 -14.31 10.31
N LEU A 10 -0.21 -13.02 10.01
CA LEU A 10 0.86 -12.46 9.18
C LEU A 10 2.25 -12.67 9.80
N GLN A 11 2.37 -12.51 11.12
CA GLN A 11 3.61 -12.79 11.84
C GLN A 11 3.96 -14.28 11.83
N GLN A 12 2.96 -15.17 11.88
CA GLN A 12 3.16 -16.60 11.75
C GLN A 12 3.65 -16.96 10.35
N MET A 13 3.07 -16.36 9.29
CA MET A 13 3.53 -16.58 7.91
C MET A 13 5.03 -16.28 7.76
N LYS A 14 5.53 -15.19 8.36
CA LYS A 14 6.98 -14.91 8.37
C LYS A 14 7.77 -16.03 9.04
N ARG A 15 7.36 -16.50 10.21
CA ARG A 15 8.04 -17.60 10.93
C ARG A 15 8.08 -18.88 10.11
N ASP A 16 7.03 -19.14 9.35
CA ASP A 16 6.87 -20.33 8.51
C ASP A 16 7.52 -20.16 7.12
N GLY A 17 8.12 -19.00 6.84
CA GLY A 17 8.70 -18.67 5.53
C GLY A 17 7.68 -18.52 4.40
N GLN A 18 6.39 -18.34 4.73
CA GLN A 18 5.32 -18.10 3.76
C GLN A 18 5.30 -16.64 3.36
N LYS A 19 5.11 -16.37 2.06
CA LYS A 19 5.07 -15.02 1.53
C LYS A 19 3.69 -14.40 1.71
N ILE A 20 3.66 -13.18 2.25
CA ILE A 20 2.45 -12.37 2.43
C ILE A 20 2.11 -11.69 1.10
N ALA A 21 0.90 -11.91 0.60
CA ALA A 21 0.39 -11.32 -0.62
C ALA A 21 -0.60 -10.19 -0.31
N GLY A 22 -0.29 -8.96 -0.72
CA GLY A 22 -1.15 -7.81 -0.54
C GLY A 22 -1.51 -7.11 -1.84
N VAL A 23 -2.66 -6.46 -1.84
CA VAL A 23 -3.12 -5.60 -2.94
C VAL A 23 -3.55 -4.25 -2.39
N VAL A 24 -3.11 -3.16 -3.02
CA VAL A 24 -3.67 -1.83 -2.78
C VAL A 24 -4.94 -1.69 -3.59
N ALA A 25 -6.08 -1.57 -2.90
CA ALA A 25 -7.40 -1.42 -3.48
C ALA A 25 -7.97 -0.02 -3.18
N TRP A 26 -8.96 0.41 -3.97
CA TRP A 26 -9.56 1.76 -3.87
C TRP A 26 -11.08 1.77 -3.86
N ASP A 27 -11.74 0.66 -4.16
CA ASP A 27 -13.19 0.55 -4.16
C ASP A 27 -13.67 -0.82 -3.70
N THR A 28 -14.98 -0.95 -3.53
CA THR A 28 -15.63 -2.18 -3.10
C THR A 28 -15.48 -3.34 -4.09
N PRO A 29 -15.68 -3.15 -5.44
CA PRO A 29 -15.53 -4.24 -6.41
C PRO A 29 -14.09 -4.80 -6.44
N ILE A 30 -13.09 -3.95 -6.52
CA ILE A 30 -11.67 -4.37 -6.55
C ILE A 30 -11.29 -5.06 -5.25
N ALA A 31 -11.68 -4.50 -4.10
CA ALA A 31 -11.42 -5.11 -2.80
C ALA A 31 -12.06 -6.51 -2.69
N LYS A 32 -13.30 -6.67 -3.16
CA LYS A 32 -14.00 -7.96 -3.15
C LYS A 32 -13.33 -8.99 -4.06
N ILE A 33 -12.90 -8.58 -5.25
CA ILE A 33 -12.18 -9.47 -6.18
C ILE A 33 -10.84 -9.90 -5.55
N ALA A 34 -10.10 -8.99 -4.94
CA ALA A 34 -8.85 -9.29 -4.26
C ALA A 34 -9.07 -10.25 -3.06
N ASP A 35 -10.10 -10.00 -2.25
CA ASP A 35 -10.46 -10.86 -1.11
C ASP A 35 -10.83 -12.29 -1.56
N LEU A 36 -11.62 -12.40 -2.63
CA LEU A 36 -11.98 -13.69 -3.24
C LEU A 36 -10.76 -14.40 -3.86
N ALA A 37 -9.79 -13.66 -4.38
CA ALA A 37 -8.54 -14.21 -4.88
C ALA A 37 -7.62 -14.73 -3.75
N GLY A 38 -7.94 -14.41 -2.48
CA GLY A 38 -7.25 -14.92 -1.32
C GLY A 38 -6.05 -14.08 -0.86
N VAL A 39 -6.01 -12.77 -1.16
CA VAL A 39 -4.96 -11.89 -0.63
C VAL A 39 -4.99 -11.88 0.91
N ASP A 40 -3.83 -11.73 1.52
CA ASP A 40 -3.71 -11.67 2.98
C ASP A 40 -3.94 -10.24 3.50
N LEU A 41 -3.60 -9.24 2.68
CA LEU A 41 -3.68 -7.83 3.02
C LEU A 41 -4.36 -7.04 1.90
N ALA A 42 -5.46 -6.35 2.23
CA ALA A 42 -6.08 -5.31 1.41
C ALA A 42 -5.63 -3.95 1.96
N SER A 43 -4.76 -3.26 1.24
CA SER A 43 -4.22 -1.97 1.67
C SER A 43 -4.97 -0.81 0.99
N VAL A 44 -5.27 0.23 1.75
CA VAL A 44 -5.79 1.51 1.25
C VAL A 44 -4.64 2.49 1.24
N GLY A 45 -4.12 2.79 0.05
CA GLY A 45 -2.94 3.65 -0.10
C GLY A 45 -3.32 5.09 -0.47
N ASP A 46 -2.56 6.06 0.02
CA ASP A 46 -2.66 7.48 -0.39
C ASP A 46 -2.35 7.69 -1.88
N SER A 47 -1.71 6.71 -2.52
CA SER A 47 -1.55 6.62 -3.98
C SER A 47 -2.88 6.66 -4.76
N VAL A 48 -4.03 6.50 -4.09
CA VAL A 48 -5.37 6.68 -4.67
C VAL A 48 -5.53 8.07 -5.28
N GLY A 49 -4.96 9.10 -4.69
CA GLY A 49 -4.98 10.45 -5.22
C GLY A 49 -4.43 10.51 -6.64
N VAL A 50 -3.26 9.94 -6.85
CA VAL A 50 -2.59 9.93 -8.16
C VAL A 50 -3.26 8.96 -9.14
N ASN A 51 -3.62 7.76 -8.68
CA ASN A 51 -4.00 6.68 -9.57
C ASN A 51 -5.50 6.63 -9.91
N LEU A 52 -6.34 7.30 -9.11
CA LEU A 52 -7.79 7.32 -9.29
C LEU A 52 -8.34 8.73 -9.52
N TRP A 53 -7.81 9.73 -8.80
CA TRP A 53 -8.35 11.10 -8.84
C TRP A 53 -7.52 12.08 -9.67
N GLY A 54 -6.36 11.66 -10.18
CA GLY A 54 -5.52 12.46 -11.06
C GLY A 54 -4.75 13.57 -10.33
N HIS A 55 -4.48 13.43 -9.03
CA HIS A 55 -3.53 14.29 -8.34
C HIS A 55 -2.11 14.09 -8.89
N ASP A 56 -1.30 15.13 -8.83
CA ASP A 56 0.10 15.05 -9.24
C ASP A 56 0.97 14.31 -8.22
N ASP A 57 0.57 14.35 -6.94
CA ASP A 57 1.34 13.82 -5.82
C ASP A 57 0.40 13.25 -4.73
N PRO A 58 0.76 12.14 -4.05
CA PRO A 58 -0.02 11.60 -2.93
C PRO A 58 -0.12 12.56 -1.74
N LEU A 59 0.77 13.55 -1.61
CA LEU A 59 0.70 14.58 -0.55
C LEU A 59 -0.59 15.42 -0.60
N GLN A 60 -1.29 15.45 -1.73
CA GLN A 60 -2.55 16.19 -1.90
C GLN A 60 -3.76 15.49 -1.29
N VAL A 61 -3.63 14.19 -0.97
CA VAL A 61 -4.75 13.40 -0.45
C VAL A 61 -5.12 13.82 0.97
N THR A 62 -6.41 14.07 1.18
CA THR A 62 -6.96 14.47 2.47
C THR A 62 -7.40 13.29 3.35
N MET A 63 -7.56 13.54 4.65
CA MET A 63 -8.13 12.55 5.58
C MET A 63 -9.55 12.10 5.19
N ASP A 64 -10.38 13.00 4.65
CA ASP A 64 -11.76 12.66 4.28
C ASP A 64 -11.80 11.76 3.04
N GLU A 65 -10.93 12.02 2.07
CA GLU A 65 -10.75 11.15 0.90
C GLU A 65 -10.27 9.75 1.33
N MET A 66 -9.26 9.65 2.19
CA MET A 66 -8.79 8.37 2.72
C MET A 66 -9.89 7.62 3.47
N LEU A 67 -10.71 8.32 4.24
CA LEU A 67 -11.84 7.72 4.96
C LEU A 67 -12.90 7.15 4.01
N ILE A 68 -13.22 7.86 2.92
CA ILE A 68 -14.17 7.39 1.90
C ILE A 68 -13.67 6.09 1.25
N VAL A 69 -12.40 6.06 0.84
CA VAL A 69 -11.79 4.89 0.22
C VAL A 69 -11.68 3.72 1.20
N CYS A 70 -11.26 3.99 2.44
CA CYS A 70 -11.18 2.98 3.48
C CYS A 70 -12.53 2.27 3.71
N LYS A 71 -13.61 3.04 3.82
CA LYS A 71 -14.98 2.50 3.92
C LYS A 71 -15.35 1.64 2.71
N ALA A 72 -15.00 2.06 1.51
CA ALA A 72 -15.29 1.33 0.29
C ALA A 72 -14.56 -0.02 0.23
N VAL A 73 -13.26 -0.03 0.53
CA VAL A 73 -12.44 -1.25 0.60
C VAL A 73 -12.93 -2.18 1.70
N ARG A 74 -13.24 -1.66 2.89
CA ARG A 74 -13.77 -2.46 4.00
C ARG A 74 -15.05 -3.21 3.65
N ARG A 75 -15.96 -2.58 2.90
CA ARG A 75 -17.19 -3.24 2.45
C ARG A 75 -16.94 -4.42 1.51
N GLY A 76 -15.87 -4.36 0.72
CA GLY A 76 -15.48 -5.43 -0.20
C GLY A 76 -14.70 -6.57 0.45
N THR A 77 -14.18 -6.36 1.66
CA THR A 77 -13.21 -7.28 2.29
C THR A 77 -13.84 -8.00 3.48
N THR A 78 -13.78 -9.31 3.48
CA THR A 78 -14.30 -10.17 4.58
C THR A 78 -13.20 -10.96 5.25
N ARG A 79 -12.22 -11.45 4.48
CA ARG A 79 -11.13 -12.30 4.95
C ARG A 79 -9.83 -11.51 5.17
N ALA A 80 -9.36 -10.77 4.17
CA ALA A 80 -8.09 -10.08 4.24
C ALA A 80 -8.04 -9.04 5.36
N LEU A 81 -6.87 -8.84 5.96
CA LEU A 81 -6.63 -7.74 6.87
C LEU A 81 -6.65 -6.42 6.09
N VAL A 82 -7.36 -5.41 6.58
CA VAL A 82 -7.42 -4.09 5.94
C VAL A 82 -6.43 -3.13 6.62
N SER A 83 -5.42 -2.66 5.88
CA SER A 83 -4.60 -1.53 6.30
C SER A 83 -5.02 -0.25 5.60
N CYS A 84 -4.83 0.90 6.25
CA CYS A 84 -5.08 2.21 5.65
C CYS A 84 -3.93 3.16 5.97
N ASP A 85 -3.44 3.85 4.94
CA ASP A 85 -2.39 4.85 5.08
C ASP A 85 -2.94 6.09 5.81
N LEU A 86 -2.16 6.66 6.73
CA LEU A 86 -2.33 8.05 7.13
C LEU A 86 -1.87 8.93 5.97
N PRO A 87 -2.72 9.86 5.49
CA PRO A 87 -2.26 10.84 4.51
C PRO A 87 -1.21 11.77 5.13
N TYR A 88 -0.48 12.47 4.27
CA TYR A 88 0.45 13.50 4.73
C TYR A 88 -0.27 14.54 5.61
N GLY A 89 0.36 14.96 6.69
CA GLY A 89 -0.11 15.99 7.61
C GLY A 89 -0.23 15.53 9.07
N PRO A 90 -1.08 14.56 9.43
CA PRO A 90 -1.26 14.16 10.83
C PRO A 90 0.02 13.76 11.56
N VAL A 91 0.87 12.93 10.94
CA VAL A 91 2.14 12.46 11.53
C VAL A 91 3.13 13.61 11.67
N GLN A 92 3.23 14.45 10.62
CA GLN A 92 4.12 15.60 10.57
C GLN A 92 3.70 16.69 11.57
N HIS A 93 2.40 16.76 11.90
CA HIS A 93 1.90 17.77 12.83
C HIS A 93 2.20 17.41 14.28
N SER A 94 1.81 16.23 14.74
CA SER A 94 2.09 15.76 16.11
C SER A 94 1.63 14.33 16.36
N PRO A 95 2.19 13.62 17.37
CA PRO A 95 1.67 12.32 17.80
C PRO A 95 0.18 12.31 18.14
N LYS A 96 -0.32 13.39 18.76
CA LYS A 96 -1.75 13.54 19.11
C LYS A 96 -2.63 13.62 17.85
N ALA A 97 -2.19 14.34 16.80
CA ALA A 97 -2.89 14.42 15.53
C ALA A 97 -2.89 13.07 14.81
N ALA A 98 -1.76 12.35 14.84
CA ALA A 98 -1.66 11.01 14.28
C ALA A 98 -2.63 10.03 14.96
N ILE A 99 -2.73 10.03 16.29
CA ILE A 99 -3.68 9.18 17.05
C ILE A 99 -5.13 9.53 16.67
N ALA A 100 -5.48 10.81 16.57
CA ALA A 100 -6.83 11.22 16.21
C ALA A 100 -7.20 10.78 14.78
N ALA A 101 -6.27 10.92 13.83
CA ALA A 101 -6.45 10.49 12.45
C ALA A 101 -6.56 8.95 12.34
N ALA A 102 -5.69 8.21 13.02
CA ALA A 102 -5.75 6.74 13.09
C ALA A 102 -7.08 6.26 13.67
N GLY A 103 -7.55 6.91 14.76
CA GLY A 103 -8.85 6.61 15.36
C GLY A 103 -10.03 6.75 14.39
N ARG A 104 -10.01 7.78 13.53
CA ARG A 104 -11.03 7.94 12.47
C ARG A 104 -10.98 6.80 11.44
N LEU A 105 -9.80 6.45 10.95
CA LEU A 105 -9.66 5.37 9.96
C LEU A 105 -10.04 4.01 10.53
N MET A 106 -9.71 3.72 11.78
CA MET A 106 -10.09 2.46 12.43
C MET A 106 -11.59 2.42 12.78
N LYS A 107 -12.09 3.44 13.49
CA LYS A 107 -13.46 3.45 14.01
C LYS A 107 -14.49 3.70 12.91
N ASP A 108 -14.26 4.71 12.08
CA ASP A 108 -15.22 5.12 11.06
C ASP A 108 -14.95 4.46 9.71
N GLY A 109 -13.66 4.19 9.39
CA GLY A 109 -13.22 3.55 8.15
C GLY A 109 -13.25 2.03 8.18
N GLY A 110 -13.08 1.43 9.36
CA GLY A 110 -13.01 -0.02 9.56
C GLY A 110 -11.64 -0.63 9.22
N ALA A 111 -10.56 0.16 9.26
CA ALA A 111 -9.20 -0.36 9.13
C ALA A 111 -8.83 -1.24 10.33
N ASP A 112 -8.17 -2.36 10.07
CA ASP A 112 -7.63 -3.25 11.09
C ASP A 112 -6.19 -2.82 11.52
N MET A 113 -5.49 -2.05 10.67
CA MET A 113 -4.10 -1.62 10.87
C MET A 113 -3.86 -0.29 10.17
N ILE A 114 -3.05 0.57 10.75
CA ILE A 114 -2.73 1.90 10.21
C ILE A 114 -1.31 1.91 9.66
N LYS A 115 -1.17 2.32 8.40
CA LYS A 115 0.14 2.49 7.78
C LYS A 115 0.62 3.92 7.97
N VAL A 116 1.87 4.04 8.40
CA VAL A 116 2.56 5.31 8.65
C VAL A 116 3.71 5.43 7.68
N ASP A 117 3.61 6.37 6.74
CA ASP A 117 4.72 6.73 5.84
C ASP A 117 5.80 7.49 6.62
N ALA A 118 7.04 7.41 6.15
CA ALA A 118 8.20 8.06 6.80
C ALA A 118 8.37 7.70 8.28
N ALA A 119 7.96 6.52 8.69
CA ALA A 119 7.91 6.12 10.10
C ALA A 119 9.28 6.26 10.81
N ALA A 120 10.39 6.05 10.11
CA ALA A 120 11.73 6.20 10.65
C ALA A 120 12.10 7.67 10.98
N ASP A 121 11.48 8.64 10.31
CA ASP A 121 11.65 10.07 10.62
C ASP A 121 10.77 10.51 11.81
N PHE A 122 9.73 9.72 12.16
CA PHE A 122 8.75 10.03 13.22
C PHE A 122 8.54 8.87 14.21
N PRO A 123 9.61 8.35 14.85
CA PRO A 123 9.51 7.20 15.74
C PRO A 123 8.63 7.46 16.97
N ASP A 124 8.56 8.70 17.43
CA ASP A 124 7.69 9.08 18.57
C ASP A 124 6.21 9.03 18.21
N ALA A 125 5.85 9.35 16.97
CA ALA A 125 4.47 9.17 16.49
C ALA A 125 4.11 7.68 16.39
N VAL A 126 5.03 6.83 15.92
CA VAL A 126 4.85 5.37 15.90
C VAL A 126 4.61 4.85 17.30
N ARG A 127 5.47 5.22 18.27
CA ARG A 127 5.33 4.79 19.68
C ARG A 127 4.00 5.23 20.28
N ALA A 128 3.63 6.49 20.09
CA ALA A 128 2.39 7.03 20.62
C ALA A 128 1.14 6.35 20.02
N LEU A 129 1.15 6.01 18.74
CA LEU A 129 0.09 5.22 18.09
C LEU A 129 -0.01 3.83 18.73
N VAL A 130 1.11 3.13 18.90
CA VAL A 130 1.16 1.80 19.52
C VAL A 130 0.67 1.83 20.95
N GLU A 131 1.12 2.81 21.77
CA GLU A 131 0.67 3.01 23.14
C GLU A 131 -0.83 3.32 23.25
N ALA A 132 -1.38 3.98 22.23
CA ALA A 132 -2.82 4.20 22.09
C ALA A 132 -3.61 2.96 21.61
N GLY A 133 -2.95 1.82 21.41
CA GLY A 133 -3.57 0.56 20.97
C GLY A 133 -3.78 0.44 19.46
N VAL A 134 -3.16 1.31 18.64
CA VAL A 134 -3.24 1.27 17.19
C VAL A 134 -2.21 0.28 16.66
N PRO A 135 -2.60 -0.76 15.91
CA PRO A 135 -1.65 -1.59 15.18
C PRO A 135 -0.97 -0.78 14.05
N VAL A 136 0.35 -0.69 14.08
CA VAL A 136 1.12 0.14 13.15
C VAL A 136 1.86 -0.71 12.12
N PHE A 137 1.63 -0.39 10.84
CA PHE A 137 2.38 -0.83 9.68
C PHE A 137 3.33 0.30 9.28
N ALA A 138 4.60 0.20 9.67
CA ALA A 138 5.56 1.29 9.53
C ALA A 138 6.27 1.24 8.18
N GLN A 139 6.13 2.31 7.39
CA GLN A 139 6.82 2.46 6.10
C GLN A 139 8.10 3.27 6.28
N PHE A 140 9.20 2.76 5.71
CA PHE A 140 10.52 3.36 5.81
C PHE A 140 11.36 3.12 4.54
N GLY A 141 12.56 3.65 4.50
CA GLY A 141 13.40 3.74 3.31
C GLY A 141 13.10 5.01 2.51
N LEU A 142 13.20 4.97 1.19
CA LEU A 142 12.78 6.09 0.34
C LEU A 142 11.26 6.05 0.14
N THR A 143 10.53 6.77 0.98
CA THR A 143 9.07 6.71 1.02
C THR A 143 8.39 7.77 0.15
N PRO A 144 7.15 7.54 -0.34
CA PRO A 144 6.42 8.51 -1.16
C PRO A 144 6.29 9.90 -0.53
N GLN A 145 5.98 9.98 0.76
CA GLN A 145 5.78 11.27 1.43
C GLN A 145 7.09 12.02 1.74
N THR A 146 8.25 11.36 1.67
CA THR A 146 9.54 12.01 1.95
C THR A 146 10.44 12.18 0.74
N ALA A 147 10.15 11.54 -0.38
CA ALA A 147 11.00 11.58 -1.57
C ALA A 147 11.24 12.99 -2.11
N ALA A 148 10.24 13.89 -1.98
CA ALA A 148 10.34 15.28 -2.41
C ALA A 148 11.49 16.05 -1.70
N LYS A 149 11.76 15.76 -0.41
CA LYS A 149 12.88 16.37 0.32
C LYS A 149 14.26 15.97 -0.25
N HIS A 150 14.29 14.87 -1.01
CA HIS A 150 15.49 14.39 -1.72
C HIS A 150 15.49 14.78 -3.20
N GLY A 151 14.56 15.65 -3.64
CA GLY A 151 14.45 16.09 -5.04
C GLY A 151 13.95 14.99 -5.99
N ILE A 152 13.31 13.93 -5.47
CA ILE A 152 12.82 12.79 -6.25
C ILE A 152 11.31 12.94 -6.43
N PRO A 153 10.82 13.24 -7.65
CA PRO A 153 9.39 13.33 -7.91
C PRO A 153 8.73 11.95 -7.79
N TYR A 154 7.44 11.92 -7.43
CA TYR A 154 6.68 10.68 -7.25
C TYR A 154 6.78 9.73 -8.46
N SER A 155 6.71 10.28 -9.67
CA SER A 155 6.82 9.50 -10.92
C SER A 155 8.14 8.74 -11.09
N SER A 156 9.22 9.19 -10.42
CA SER A 156 10.58 8.61 -10.51
C SER A 156 10.94 7.68 -9.35
N GLN A 157 10.09 7.59 -8.33
CA GLN A 157 10.38 6.80 -7.12
C GLN A 157 10.47 5.29 -7.36
N ASN A 158 9.88 4.79 -8.44
CA ASN A 158 9.91 3.36 -8.77
C ASN A 158 11.03 3.01 -9.77
N SER A 159 12.04 3.87 -9.90
CA SER A 159 13.18 3.60 -10.78
C SER A 159 14.18 2.66 -10.10
N PRO A 160 14.96 1.87 -10.87
CA PRO A 160 16.03 1.06 -10.32
C PRO A 160 17.06 1.86 -9.50
N ASN A 161 17.28 3.15 -9.85
CA ASN A 161 18.21 4.04 -9.15
C ASN A 161 17.68 4.51 -7.79
N ALA A 162 16.40 4.31 -7.50
CA ALA A 162 15.81 4.64 -6.20
C ALA A 162 15.97 3.50 -5.16
N GLN A 163 16.50 2.34 -5.58
CA GLN A 163 16.69 1.22 -4.66
C GLN A 163 17.80 1.48 -3.66
N ALA A 164 17.58 0.99 -2.43
CA ALA A 164 18.59 1.06 -1.38
C ALA A 164 19.87 0.32 -1.78
N THR A 165 20.99 1.00 -1.62
CA THR A 165 22.30 0.43 -1.92
C THR A 165 22.76 -0.52 -0.82
N ALA A 166 23.80 -1.31 -1.09
CA ALA A 166 24.41 -2.19 -0.09
C ALA A 166 25.02 -1.40 1.07
N GLU A 167 25.58 -0.21 0.78
CA GLU A 167 26.20 0.68 1.77
C GLU A 167 25.18 1.27 2.74
N ALA A 168 23.92 1.43 2.31
CA ALA A 168 22.83 1.90 3.16
C ALA A 168 22.25 0.80 4.09
N ALA A 169 22.64 -0.45 3.90
CA ALA A 169 22.00 -1.59 4.56
C ALA A 169 22.08 -1.51 6.10
N GLU A 170 23.22 -1.11 6.66
CA GLU A 170 23.42 -1.02 8.12
C GLU A 170 22.46 -0.01 8.73
N LYS A 171 22.39 1.22 8.18
CA LYS A 171 21.44 2.24 8.62
C LYS A 171 19.99 1.78 8.54
N LEU A 172 19.61 1.13 7.45
CA LEU A 172 18.24 0.64 7.23
C LEU A 172 17.87 -0.52 8.18
N VAL A 173 18.84 -1.34 8.58
CA VAL A 173 18.67 -2.36 9.63
C VAL A 173 18.43 -1.69 10.99
N GLU A 174 19.17 -0.63 11.31
CA GLU A 174 18.97 0.13 12.56
C GLU A 174 17.58 0.79 12.59
N GLU A 175 17.16 1.42 11.50
CA GLU A 175 15.82 1.99 11.36
C GLU A 175 14.72 0.93 11.55
N ALA A 176 14.86 -0.23 10.94
CA ALA A 176 13.91 -1.33 11.08
C ALA A 176 13.80 -1.86 12.52
N ARG A 177 14.95 -2.01 13.20
CA ARG A 177 14.98 -2.41 14.61
C ARG A 177 14.35 -1.36 15.53
N MET A 178 14.61 -0.09 15.27
CA MET A 178 14.01 1.03 16.00
C MET A 178 12.48 1.01 15.86
N LEU A 179 11.96 0.79 14.65
CA LEU A 179 10.52 0.70 14.42
C LEU A 179 9.89 -0.53 15.06
N GLU A 180 10.55 -1.68 15.04
CA GLU A 180 10.12 -2.87 15.78
C GLU A 180 10.10 -2.61 17.28
N GLN A 181 11.13 -1.97 17.85
CA GLN A 181 11.20 -1.59 19.27
C GLN A 181 10.14 -0.55 19.63
N ALA A 182 9.76 0.34 18.71
CA ALA A 182 8.65 1.27 18.89
C ALA A 182 7.28 0.57 18.89
N GLY A 183 7.23 -0.74 18.59
CA GLY A 183 6.02 -1.57 18.64
C GLY A 183 5.30 -1.73 17.29
N ALA A 184 5.90 -1.34 16.15
CA ALA A 184 5.33 -1.64 14.86
C ALA A 184 5.09 -3.15 14.71
N CYS A 185 3.96 -3.55 14.14
CA CYS A 185 3.59 -4.96 13.97
C CYS A 185 3.99 -5.52 12.59
N MET A 186 4.31 -4.64 11.65
CA MET A 186 4.76 -4.95 10.28
C MET A 186 5.52 -3.76 9.70
N LEU A 187 6.45 -4.03 8.76
CA LEU A 187 7.23 -3.02 8.05
C LEU A 187 6.95 -3.04 6.54
N ASP A 188 6.79 -1.85 5.93
CA ASP A 188 6.82 -1.64 4.48
C ASP A 188 8.19 -1.03 4.11
N PHE A 189 9.05 -1.84 3.52
CA PHE A 189 10.38 -1.38 3.11
C PHE A 189 10.35 -0.91 1.65
N THR A 190 10.19 0.38 1.47
CA THR A 190 10.12 1.02 0.15
C THR A 190 11.50 1.04 -0.52
N ASN A 191 11.55 0.63 -1.79
CA ASN A 191 12.78 0.58 -2.60
C ASN A 191 13.93 -0.21 -1.93
N SER A 192 13.61 -1.35 -1.34
CA SER A 192 14.48 -2.10 -0.42
C SER A 192 15.82 -2.55 -1.01
N GLY A 193 15.89 -2.83 -2.32
CA GLY A 193 17.05 -3.49 -2.91
C GLY A 193 17.30 -4.91 -2.37
N PRO A 194 18.03 -5.78 -3.10
CA PRO A 194 18.19 -7.18 -2.69
C PRO A 194 19.10 -7.35 -1.46
N VAL A 195 20.14 -6.54 -1.31
CA VAL A 195 21.10 -6.65 -0.20
C VAL A 195 20.52 -6.07 1.08
N ALA A 196 20.09 -4.81 1.05
CA ALA A 196 19.50 -4.14 2.21
C ALA A 196 18.19 -4.81 2.65
N GLY A 197 17.34 -5.21 1.69
CA GLY A 197 16.08 -5.92 1.99
C GLY A 197 16.30 -7.23 2.70
N ALA A 198 17.23 -8.07 2.23
CA ALA A 198 17.55 -9.33 2.88
C ALA A 198 18.17 -9.15 4.27
N ALA A 199 19.00 -8.11 4.46
CA ALA A 199 19.59 -7.79 5.76
C ALA A 199 18.51 -7.36 6.76
N VAL A 200 17.58 -6.48 6.37
CA VAL A 200 16.47 -6.03 7.20
C VAL A 200 15.56 -7.19 7.59
N VAL A 201 15.16 -8.04 6.65
CA VAL A 201 14.30 -9.22 6.93
C VAL A 201 14.90 -10.11 8.03
N LYS A 202 16.22 -10.32 8.00
CA LYS A 202 16.93 -11.12 9.02
C LYS A 202 17.05 -10.41 10.37
N ALA A 203 17.04 -9.09 10.39
CA ALA A 203 17.31 -8.27 11.56
C ALA A 203 16.11 -8.10 12.50
N VAL A 204 14.89 -8.28 12.00
CA VAL A 204 13.64 -8.09 12.74
C VAL A 204 12.75 -9.34 12.72
N LYS A 205 11.90 -9.48 13.75
CA LYS A 205 10.98 -10.62 13.91
C LYS A 205 9.63 -10.39 13.26
N ILE A 206 9.22 -9.13 13.09
CA ILE A 206 7.96 -8.75 12.43
C ILE A 206 8.08 -8.86 10.90
N PRO A 207 6.98 -9.06 10.17
CA PRO A 207 7.01 -9.14 8.71
C PRO A 207 7.55 -7.87 8.06
N VAL A 208 8.38 -8.04 7.04
CA VAL A 208 8.89 -6.96 6.20
C VAL A 208 8.40 -7.21 4.79
N ILE A 209 7.46 -6.40 4.31
CA ILE A 209 6.98 -6.48 2.94
C ILE A 209 7.34 -5.21 2.18
N GLY A 210 7.05 -5.13 0.88
CA GLY A 210 7.34 -3.94 0.11
C GLY A 210 6.35 -3.76 -1.03
N GLY A 211 5.73 -2.60 -1.07
CA GLY A 211 4.89 -2.16 -2.17
C GLY A 211 5.71 -1.57 -3.30
N PHE A 212 6.39 -0.51 -3.01
CA PHE A 212 7.17 0.30 -3.95
C PHE A 212 8.61 -0.25 -4.03
N GLY A 213 9.00 -0.78 -5.19
CA GLY A 213 10.38 -1.26 -5.42
C GLY A 213 10.85 -2.46 -4.59
N GLY A 214 9.95 -3.19 -3.91
CA GLY A 214 10.30 -4.41 -3.20
C GLY A 214 10.56 -5.61 -4.13
N GLY A 215 11.08 -6.72 -3.60
CA GLY A 215 11.43 -7.91 -4.36
C GLY A 215 11.26 -9.23 -3.59
N PRO A 216 11.67 -10.37 -4.18
CA PRO A 216 11.47 -11.69 -3.59
C PRO A 216 12.28 -11.92 -2.31
N TRP A 217 13.22 -11.04 -2.00
CA TRP A 217 14.03 -11.05 -0.77
C TRP A 217 13.26 -10.61 0.48
N LEU A 218 12.06 -10.00 0.33
CA LEU A 218 11.19 -9.62 1.43
C LEU A 218 10.23 -10.76 1.83
N ASP A 219 9.58 -10.63 2.99
CA ASP A 219 8.59 -11.59 3.49
C ASP A 219 7.29 -11.57 2.68
N GLY A 220 7.08 -10.57 1.83
CA GLY A 220 5.92 -10.47 0.94
C GLY A 220 5.93 -9.23 0.08
N ARG A 221 4.84 -9.04 -0.67
CA ARG A 221 4.64 -7.90 -1.56
C ARG A 221 3.23 -7.35 -1.45
N VAL A 222 3.13 -6.02 -1.52
CA VAL A 222 1.88 -5.32 -1.80
C VAL A 222 1.95 -4.74 -3.22
N ARG A 223 0.96 -5.05 -4.06
CA ARG A 223 0.91 -4.51 -5.42
C ARG A 223 -0.29 -3.61 -5.61
N LEU A 224 -0.11 -2.46 -6.26
CA LEU A 224 -1.21 -1.61 -6.69
C LEU A 224 -2.11 -2.39 -7.66
N ALA A 225 -3.40 -2.51 -7.36
CA ALA A 225 -4.35 -3.25 -8.19
C ALA A 225 -4.34 -2.74 -9.63
N HIS A 226 -4.44 -1.42 -9.84
CA HIS A 226 -4.44 -0.83 -11.17
C HIS A 226 -3.19 -1.16 -12.00
N THR A 227 -2.03 -1.31 -11.35
CA THR A 227 -0.80 -1.77 -12.02
C THR A 227 -0.87 -3.25 -12.36
N ALA A 228 -1.37 -4.09 -11.44
CA ALA A 228 -1.45 -5.53 -11.65
C ALA A 228 -2.37 -5.89 -12.81
N ILE A 229 -3.48 -5.16 -12.97
CA ILE A 229 -4.49 -5.42 -14.00
C ILE A 229 -4.40 -4.49 -15.22
N GLY A 230 -3.46 -3.57 -15.26
CA GLY A 230 -3.30 -2.63 -16.38
C GLY A 230 -4.51 -1.71 -16.56
N TYR A 231 -4.98 -1.05 -15.51
CA TYR A 231 -6.25 -0.29 -15.46
C TYR A 231 -6.00 1.16 -15.78
N ALA A 232 -5.16 1.81 -16.20
CA ALA A 232 -5.12 3.23 -16.53
C ALA A 232 -4.85 3.44 -18.02
N ASP A 233 -5.20 4.61 -18.56
CA ASP A 233 -4.97 5.00 -19.94
C ASP A 233 -3.52 4.81 -20.38
N LYS A 234 -2.55 5.09 -19.51
CA LYS A 234 -1.11 4.85 -19.77
C LYS A 234 -0.79 3.41 -20.16
N TRP A 235 -1.66 2.44 -19.85
CA TRP A 235 -1.45 1.04 -20.21
C TRP A 235 -1.86 0.73 -21.65
N LEU A 236 -2.54 1.63 -22.35
CA LEU A 236 -2.89 1.47 -23.77
C LEU A 236 -1.64 1.31 -24.64
N ASP A 237 -0.59 2.09 -24.35
CA ASP A 237 0.67 2.10 -25.10
C ASP A 237 1.84 1.48 -24.32
N SER A 238 1.62 1.06 -23.06
CA SER A 238 2.67 0.51 -22.22
C SER A 238 3.15 -0.85 -22.71
N LYS A 239 4.47 -1.04 -22.69
CA LYS A 239 5.13 -2.34 -22.89
C LYS A 239 5.44 -3.05 -21.56
N THR A 240 5.07 -2.44 -20.44
CA THR A 240 5.30 -3.03 -19.11
C THR A 240 4.43 -4.27 -18.95
N ASP A 241 5.04 -5.34 -18.44
CA ASP A 241 4.35 -6.59 -18.18
C ASP A 241 3.33 -6.44 -17.05
N THR A 242 2.10 -6.88 -17.30
CA THR A 242 0.98 -6.92 -16.36
C THR A 242 0.30 -8.28 -16.44
N TYR A 243 -0.40 -8.70 -15.39
CA TYR A 243 -1.15 -9.96 -15.44
C TYR A 243 -2.29 -9.93 -16.45
N VAL A 244 -2.88 -8.75 -16.71
CA VAL A 244 -3.91 -8.49 -17.73
C VAL A 244 -3.90 -7.00 -18.06
N ASN A 245 -4.39 -6.62 -19.26
CA ASN A 245 -4.52 -5.22 -19.66
C ASN A 245 -6.01 -4.83 -19.80
N THR A 246 -6.60 -4.38 -18.69
CA THR A 246 -8.02 -4.00 -18.64
C THR A 246 -8.30 -2.68 -19.37
N ALA A 247 -7.31 -1.79 -19.54
CA ALA A 247 -7.47 -0.56 -20.29
C ALA A 247 -7.76 -0.86 -21.77
N LYS A 248 -7.03 -1.79 -22.40
CA LYS A 248 -7.30 -2.22 -23.78
C LYS A 248 -8.66 -2.89 -23.93
N ALA A 249 -9.04 -3.74 -22.97
CA ALA A 249 -10.34 -4.38 -22.96
C ALA A 249 -11.48 -3.34 -22.84
N ALA A 250 -11.33 -2.35 -21.94
CA ALA A 250 -12.30 -1.27 -21.79
C ALA A 250 -12.41 -0.41 -23.07
N LEU A 251 -11.29 -0.03 -23.68
CA LEU A 251 -11.30 0.72 -24.93
C LEU A 251 -12.05 -0.03 -26.05
N GLY A 252 -11.77 -1.32 -26.21
CA GLY A 252 -12.46 -2.17 -27.19
C GLY A 252 -13.97 -2.27 -26.92
N ALA A 253 -14.36 -2.46 -25.65
CA ALA A 253 -15.75 -2.53 -25.24
C ALA A 253 -16.50 -1.21 -25.51
N PHE A 254 -15.92 -0.06 -25.15
CA PHE A 254 -16.53 1.25 -25.41
C PHE A 254 -16.62 1.57 -26.90
N THR A 255 -15.61 1.18 -27.70
CA THR A 255 -15.65 1.34 -29.16
C THR A 255 -16.80 0.54 -29.76
N ALA A 256 -16.98 -0.71 -29.34
CA ALA A 256 -18.09 -1.55 -29.78
C ALA A 256 -19.47 -1.00 -29.33
N LEU A 257 -19.59 -0.56 -28.08
CA LEU A 257 -20.80 0.08 -27.57
C LEU A 257 -21.19 1.31 -28.40
N ILE A 258 -20.22 2.18 -28.70
CA ILE A 258 -20.46 3.39 -29.51
C ILE A 258 -20.95 3.02 -30.91
N ALA A 259 -20.34 2.01 -31.53
CA ALA A 259 -20.75 1.53 -32.86
C ALA A 259 -22.18 0.96 -32.85
N ASP A 260 -22.53 0.15 -31.84
CA ASP A 260 -23.87 -0.43 -31.71
C ASP A 260 -24.94 0.65 -31.49
N VAL A 261 -24.67 1.64 -30.60
CA VAL A 261 -25.59 2.77 -30.38
C VAL A 261 -25.80 3.57 -31.65
N ARG A 262 -24.73 3.91 -32.39
CA ARG A 262 -24.84 4.66 -33.66
C ARG A 262 -25.54 3.90 -34.76
N ALA A 263 -25.49 2.58 -34.73
CA ALA A 263 -26.18 1.71 -35.70
C ALA A 263 -27.64 1.39 -35.27
N GLY A 264 -28.14 1.95 -34.18
CA GLY A 264 -29.49 1.67 -33.69
C GLY A 264 -29.72 0.24 -33.22
N LYS A 265 -28.67 -0.49 -32.88
CA LYS A 265 -28.77 -1.87 -32.40
C LYS A 265 -29.12 -1.91 -30.90
N GLN A 266 -29.71 -3.03 -30.48
CA GLN A 266 -29.88 -3.32 -29.05
C GLN A 266 -28.51 -3.42 -28.38
N ILE A 267 -28.26 -2.59 -27.36
CA ILE A 267 -27.03 -2.63 -26.58
C ILE A 267 -27.00 -3.83 -25.63
N LYS A 268 -25.79 -4.34 -25.39
CA LYS A 268 -25.57 -5.46 -24.47
C LYS A 268 -25.45 -4.95 -23.02
N GLY A 269 -25.93 -5.74 -22.08
CA GLY A 269 -25.81 -5.42 -20.64
C GLY A 269 -27.12 -5.10 -19.96
#